data_21fadf568c0f3c9ef44e58393fbe8677
#
_entry.id   21fadf568c0f3c9ef44e58393fbe8677
#
_cell.length_a   1.000
_cell.length_b   1.000
_cell.length_c   1.000
_cell.angle_alpha   90.00
_cell.angle_beta   90.00
_cell.angle_gamma   90.00
#
_symmetry.space_group_name_H-M   'P 1'
#
loop_
_entity.id
_entity.type
_entity.pdbx_description
1 polymer ?
#
loop_
_entity_poly.entity_id
_entity_poly.type
_entity_poly.pdbx_seq_one_letter_code
_entity_poly.pdbx_strand_id
1 'polypeptide(L)'
;MASSSQDPIRFGTVGSPQTTPVSGTTAAIEHIRILGLQHLEIAWVRSVRVSDQSCDDIAACGIQHGISLSIHAPYYINLNSQTAELMAKSDERLLAAARKGWRAGARDIVFHPGSYHNQPPEQVYERMKEKLLEIRGILDEEGIDVILRPETMGKPAMIGTLDELLELSREIPGVLPCIDFAHLHAREGLVNSYDEFADVFRRVEAALGRPGLETLHAHLSGIDYGPRGERNHLPLNEADLQYRELLQAMIDFDVRGSVAVEAPIPFHVADALTLQATYRRLRDNMPDESDAEALEAAEAASGEEA
;
A
#
# COMPACT_ATOMS: atom_id res chain seq x y z
N MET A 1 -29.66 15.44 -2.81
CA MET A 1 -28.36 15.15 -2.17
C MET A 1 -27.94 13.80 -2.68
N ALA A 2 -26.97 13.77 -3.60
CA ALA A 2 -26.42 12.51 -4.10
C ALA A 2 -25.70 11.83 -2.91
N SER A 3 -26.07 10.59 -2.61
CA SER A 3 -25.31 9.73 -1.71
C SER A 3 -23.88 9.65 -2.28
N SER A 4 -22.92 10.25 -1.61
CA SER A 4 -21.51 10.04 -1.93
C SER A 4 -21.20 8.59 -1.53
N SER A 5 -21.41 7.63 -2.44
CA SER A 5 -20.83 6.32 -2.27
C SER A 5 -19.32 6.54 -2.16
N GLN A 6 -18.75 6.18 -1.02
CA GLN A 6 -17.28 6.19 -0.90
C GLN A 6 -16.70 5.32 -2.01
N ASP A 7 -15.61 5.78 -2.62
CA ASP A 7 -14.92 4.98 -3.63
C ASP A 7 -14.53 3.62 -3.02
N PRO A 8 -14.63 2.52 -3.76
CA PRO A 8 -14.23 1.20 -3.30
C PRO A 8 -12.75 1.16 -2.86
N ILE A 9 -11.91 1.94 -3.53
CA ILE A 9 -10.49 2.12 -3.20
C ILE A 9 -10.26 3.52 -2.63
N ARG A 10 -9.59 3.59 -1.50
CA ARG A 10 -9.16 4.81 -0.84
C ARG A 10 -7.73 5.12 -1.22
N PHE A 11 -7.54 6.17 -1.98
CA PHE A 11 -6.20 6.65 -2.37
C PHE A 11 -5.62 7.57 -1.32
N GLY A 12 -4.31 7.47 -1.12
CA GLY A 12 -3.57 8.28 -0.16
C GLY A 12 -2.07 8.24 -0.39
N THR A 13 -1.31 8.74 0.59
CA THR A 13 0.15 8.83 0.52
C THR A 13 0.81 8.04 1.65
N VAL A 14 1.99 7.52 1.38
CA VAL A 14 2.93 7.12 2.43
C VAL A 14 3.65 8.36 2.93
N GLY A 15 3.51 8.64 4.22
CA GLY A 15 4.00 9.87 4.83
C GLY A 15 3.11 11.09 4.61
N SER A 16 3.38 12.13 5.39
CA SER A 16 2.64 13.39 5.34
C SER A 16 2.85 14.11 4.02
N PRO A 17 1.79 14.67 3.40
CA PRO A 17 1.93 15.52 2.24
C PRO A 17 2.87 16.70 2.54
N GLN A 18 3.84 16.98 1.66
CA GLN A 18 4.75 18.12 1.85
C GLN A 18 4.05 19.47 1.79
N THR A 19 2.84 19.51 1.22
CA THR A 19 1.98 20.69 1.17
C THR A 19 1.21 20.94 2.46
N THR A 20 1.36 20.08 3.47
CA THR A 20 0.74 20.26 4.79
C THR A 20 1.25 21.57 5.43
N PRO A 21 0.36 22.52 5.79
CA PRO A 21 0.77 23.86 6.22
C PRO A 21 1.58 23.89 7.51
N VAL A 22 1.33 22.92 8.41
CA VAL A 22 2.01 22.78 9.69
C VAL A 22 2.46 21.33 9.90
N SER A 23 3.53 21.12 10.66
CA SER A 23 4.00 19.77 10.97
C SER A 23 3.07 19.03 11.92
N GLY A 24 2.99 17.71 11.76
CA GLY A 24 2.24 16.82 12.66
C GLY A 24 1.25 15.92 11.90
N THR A 25 1.01 14.75 12.46
CA THR A 25 0.18 13.72 11.82
C THR A 25 -1.29 14.15 11.74
N THR A 26 -1.83 14.82 12.74
CA THR A 26 -3.21 15.35 12.70
C THR A 26 -3.38 16.38 11.60
N ALA A 27 -2.43 17.31 11.45
CA ALA A 27 -2.45 18.28 10.35
C ALA A 27 -2.33 17.59 8.97
N ALA A 28 -1.55 16.52 8.86
CA ALA A 28 -1.48 15.74 7.64
C ALA A 28 -2.82 15.07 7.30
N ILE A 29 -3.53 14.51 8.30
CA ILE A 29 -4.87 13.92 8.13
C ILE A 29 -5.87 14.96 7.62
N GLU A 30 -5.90 16.14 8.25
CA GLU A 30 -6.75 17.25 7.80
C GLU A 30 -6.42 17.66 6.36
N HIS A 31 -5.14 17.71 6.04
CA HIS A 31 -4.69 18.10 4.70
C HIS A 31 -5.02 17.04 3.63
N ILE A 32 -4.87 15.75 3.93
CA ILE A 32 -5.34 14.64 3.09
C ILE A 32 -6.83 14.81 2.75
N ARG A 33 -7.65 15.19 3.73
CA ARG A 33 -9.08 15.49 3.52
C ARG A 33 -9.28 16.68 2.58
N ILE A 34 -8.52 17.77 2.76
CA ILE A 34 -8.57 18.97 1.90
C ILE A 34 -8.20 18.63 0.46
N LEU A 35 -7.21 17.78 0.25
CA LEU A 35 -6.80 17.29 -1.07
C LEU A 35 -7.83 16.37 -1.73
N GLY A 36 -8.87 15.92 -1.01
CA GLY A 36 -9.88 14.98 -1.51
C GLY A 36 -9.41 13.52 -1.54
N LEU A 37 -8.27 13.23 -0.91
CA LEU A 37 -7.78 11.87 -0.68
C LEU A 37 -8.47 11.26 0.55
N GLN A 38 -8.37 9.93 0.73
CA GLN A 38 -9.13 9.21 1.75
C GLN A 38 -8.28 8.31 2.64
N HIS A 39 -6.96 8.24 2.41
CA HIS A 39 -6.05 7.39 3.16
C HIS A 39 -4.75 8.11 3.49
N LEU A 40 -4.19 7.82 4.67
CA LEU A 40 -2.84 8.22 5.05
C LEU A 40 -2.11 7.03 5.68
N GLU A 41 -1.01 6.62 5.08
CA GLU A 41 -0.06 5.73 5.72
C GLU A 41 0.94 6.52 6.54
N ILE A 42 0.92 6.34 7.86
CA ILE A 42 1.80 7.06 8.77
C ILE A 42 3.18 6.39 8.76
N ALA A 43 4.19 7.09 8.28
CA ALA A 43 5.53 6.56 8.08
C ALA A 43 6.39 6.64 9.37
N TRP A 44 6.41 5.57 10.16
CA TRP A 44 7.32 5.43 11.31
C TRP A 44 8.63 4.72 10.96
N VAL A 45 9.15 5.06 9.82
CA VAL A 45 10.23 4.35 9.11
C VAL A 45 11.56 4.20 9.88
N ARG A 46 11.82 5.04 10.88
CA ARG A 46 13.06 4.95 11.69
C ARG A 46 12.82 4.38 13.09
N SER A 47 11.75 4.77 13.74
CA SER A 47 11.37 4.33 15.08
C SER A 47 9.97 4.80 15.44
N VAL A 48 9.30 4.06 16.31
CA VAL A 48 7.99 4.43 16.85
C VAL A 48 8.19 5.36 18.05
N ARG A 49 8.15 6.67 17.81
CA ARG A 49 8.32 7.71 18.83
C ARG A 49 7.09 8.59 18.90
N VAL A 50 6.02 8.05 19.43
CA VAL A 50 4.74 8.74 19.58
C VAL A 50 4.18 8.50 20.98
N SER A 51 3.67 9.55 21.62
CA SER A 51 3.02 9.43 22.93
C SER A 51 1.62 8.80 22.79
N ASP A 52 1.12 8.26 23.87
CA ASP A 52 -0.24 7.72 23.92
C ASP A 52 -1.29 8.79 23.59
N GLN A 53 -1.13 9.99 24.14
CA GLN A 53 -2.02 11.11 23.85
C GLN A 53 -2.00 11.47 22.35
N SER A 54 -0.81 11.49 21.72
CA SER A 54 -0.72 11.76 20.28
C SER A 54 -1.40 10.67 19.45
N CYS A 55 -1.34 9.40 19.88
CA CYS A 55 -2.08 8.33 19.21
C CYS A 55 -3.61 8.55 19.33
N ASP A 56 -4.09 8.92 20.52
CA ASP A 56 -5.51 9.20 20.75
C ASP A 56 -5.99 10.39 19.88
N ASP A 57 -5.17 11.45 19.78
CA ASP A 57 -5.46 12.62 18.95
C ASP A 57 -5.49 12.25 17.45
N ILE A 58 -4.57 11.40 17.00
CA ILE A 58 -4.53 10.88 15.62
C ILE A 58 -5.79 10.06 15.31
N ALA A 59 -6.17 9.16 16.20
CA ALA A 59 -7.35 8.33 16.03
C ALA A 59 -8.61 9.18 15.94
N ALA A 60 -8.78 10.15 16.86
CA ALA A 60 -9.91 11.07 16.86
C ALA A 60 -9.97 11.90 15.57
N CYS A 61 -8.82 12.40 15.10
CA CYS A 61 -8.73 13.17 13.88
C CYS A 61 -9.08 12.33 12.63
N GLY A 62 -8.57 11.09 12.54
CA GLY A 62 -8.91 10.16 11.46
C GLY A 62 -10.41 9.89 11.37
N ILE A 63 -11.06 9.62 12.51
CA ILE A 63 -12.51 9.43 12.60
C ILE A 63 -13.26 10.69 12.18
N GLN A 64 -12.89 11.85 12.74
CA GLN A 64 -13.53 13.13 12.47
C GLN A 64 -13.54 13.49 10.99
N HIS A 65 -12.43 13.22 10.29
CA HIS A 65 -12.26 13.58 8.87
C HIS A 65 -12.60 12.43 7.91
N GLY A 66 -12.92 11.24 8.42
CA GLY A 66 -13.23 10.06 7.61
C GLY A 66 -12.02 9.54 6.81
N ILE A 67 -10.80 9.72 7.34
CA ILE A 67 -9.57 9.25 6.73
C ILE A 67 -9.18 7.91 7.33
N SER A 68 -8.97 6.91 6.47
CA SER A 68 -8.42 5.62 6.89
C SER A 68 -6.91 5.74 7.14
N LEU A 69 -6.43 5.01 8.14
CA LEU A 69 -5.03 5.07 8.56
C LEU A 69 -4.39 3.69 8.49
N SER A 70 -3.16 3.65 8.00
CA SER A 70 -2.23 2.54 8.15
C SER A 70 -0.91 3.02 8.74
N ILE A 71 -0.05 2.10 9.13
CA ILE A 71 1.29 2.39 9.63
C ILE A 71 2.31 1.70 8.74
N HIS A 72 3.30 2.44 8.25
CA HIS A 72 4.54 1.84 7.78
C HIS A 72 5.52 1.74 8.96
N ALA A 73 5.83 0.52 9.35
CA ALA A 73 6.71 0.22 10.47
C ALA A 73 8.20 0.49 10.13
N PRO A 74 9.11 0.51 11.12
CA PRO A 74 10.51 0.82 10.87
C PRO A 74 11.21 -0.12 9.87
N TYR A 75 11.97 0.44 8.93
CA TYR A 75 12.74 -0.29 7.90
C TYR A 75 13.75 -1.31 8.45
N TYR A 76 14.10 -1.22 9.75
CA TYR A 76 15.06 -2.09 10.40
C TYR A 76 14.48 -3.42 10.89
N ILE A 77 13.21 -3.70 10.60
CA ILE A 77 12.58 -4.99 10.86
C ILE A 77 13.16 -6.00 9.89
N ASN A 78 13.57 -7.16 10.42
CA ASN A 78 14.02 -8.29 9.64
C ASN A 78 13.72 -9.57 10.43
N LEU A 79 12.67 -10.30 10.00
CA LEU A 79 12.21 -11.53 10.66
C LEU A 79 13.14 -12.73 10.38
N ASN A 80 14.21 -12.53 9.61
CA ASN A 80 15.31 -13.47 9.43
C ASN A 80 16.63 -12.91 9.96
N SER A 81 16.60 -12.13 11.03
CA SER A 81 17.81 -11.58 11.66
C SER A 81 18.78 -12.67 12.09
N GLN A 82 20.09 -12.42 11.91
CA GLN A 82 21.12 -13.45 12.07
C GLN A 82 21.56 -13.65 13.52
N THR A 83 21.19 -12.77 14.42
CA THR A 83 21.50 -12.88 15.86
C THR A 83 20.24 -12.71 16.69
N ALA A 84 20.21 -13.35 17.86
CA ALA A 84 19.07 -13.24 18.78
C ALA A 84 18.81 -11.79 19.20
N GLU A 85 19.86 -10.96 19.36
CA GLU A 85 19.72 -9.54 19.70
C GLU A 85 19.01 -8.74 18.58
N LEU A 86 19.39 -8.95 17.32
CA LEU A 86 18.77 -8.26 16.19
C LEU A 86 17.34 -8.75 15.96
N MET A 87 17.08 -10.04 16.20
CA MET A 87 15.74 -10.60 16.15
C MET A 87 14.84 -9.94 17.21
N ALA A 88 15.28 -9.91 18.47
CA ALA A 88 14.52 -9.27 19.54
C ALA A 88 14.22 -7.79 19.25
N LYS A 89 15.17 -7.06 18.64
CA LYS A 89 14.93 -5.68 18.19
C LYS A 89 13.91 -5.57 17.04
N SER A 90 13.86 -6.56 16.15
CA SER A 90 12.86 -6.61 15.08
C SER A 90 11.46 -6.88 15.65
N ASP A 91 11.35 -7.85 16.56
CA ASP A 91 10.12 -8.19 17.27
C ASP A 91 9.59 -6.95 18.04
N GLU A 92 10.46 -6.29 18.82
CA GLU A 92 10.11 -5.08 19.59
C GLU A 92 9.58 -3.96 18.68
N ARG A 93 10.23 -3.72 17.52
CA ARG A 93 9.81 -2.68 16.57
C ARG A 93 8.44 -2.97 15.96
N LEU A 94 8.21 -4.22 15.55
CA LEU A 94 6.92 -4.60 14.94
C LEU A 94 5.80 -4.56 15.99
N LEU A 95 6.03 -5.08 17.20
CA LEU A 95 5.08 -4.99 18.30
C LEU A 95 4.80 -3.54 18.70
N ALA A 96 5.82 -2.68 18.75
CA ALA A 96 5.61 -1.26 19.05
C ALA A 96 4.81 -0.56 17.97
N ALA A 97 5.06 -0.86 16.69
CA ALA A 97 4.29 -0.31 15.58
C ALA A 97 2.82 -0.78 15.62
N ALA A 98 2.59 -2.07 15.90
CA ALA A 98 1.25 -2.63 16.02
C ALA A 98 0.46 -2.03 17.19
N ARG A 99 1.04 -1.98 18.39
CA ARG A 99 0.41 -1.42 19.60
C ARG A 99 0.04 0.05 19.44
N LYS A 100 1.01 0.86 18.96
CA LYS A 100 0.80 2.29 18.78
C LYS A 100 -0.10 2.58 17.56
N GLY A 101 0.02 1.81 16.49
CA GLY A 101 -0.84 1.91 15.31
C GLY A 101 -2.29 1.63 15.65
N TRP A 102 -2.56 0.54 16.36
CA TRP A 102 -3.90 0.23 16.83
C TRP A 102 -4.51 1.35 17.69
N ARG A 103 -3.73 1.89 18.64
CA ARG A 103 -4.16 3.03 19.45
C ARG A 103 -4.41 4.28 18.61
N ALA A 104 -3.63 4.51 17.56
CA ALA A 104 -3.80 5.60 16.60
C ALA A 104 -4.95 5.39 15.62
N GLY A 105 -5.70 4.28 15.72
CA GLY A 105 -6.83 3.97 14.85
C GLY A 105 -6.45 3.33 13.51
N ALA A 106 -5.17 2.98 13.32
CA ALA A 106 -4.72 2.22 12.15
C ALA A 106 -5.04 0.73 12.32
N ARG A 107 -5.44 0.09 11.22
CA ARG A 107 -5.74 -1.35 11.19
C ARG A 107 -4.65 -2.14 10.49
N ASP A 108 -3.99 -1.56 9.52
CA ASP A 108 -2.97 -2.18 8.69
C ASP A 108 -1.58 -1.72 9.16
N ILE A 109 -0.69 -2.68 9.45
CA ILE A 109 0.69 -2.44 9.89
C ILE A 109 1.61 -3.02 8.84
N VAL A 110 2.07 -2.17 7.92
CA VAL A 110 2.97 -2.52 6.82
C VAL A 110 4.40 -2.62 7.34
N PHE A 111 5.14 -3.61 6.88
CA PHE A 111 6.55 -3.77 7.21
C PHE A 111 7.29 -4.61 6.17
N HIS A 112 8.58 -4.33 5.99
CA HIS A 112 9.48 -5.16 5.21
C HIS A 112 9.79 -6.44 5.97
N PRO A 113 9.55 -7.63 5.40
CA PRO A 113 9.71 -8.89 6.13
C PRO A 113 11.18 -9.26 6.40
N GLY A 114 12.13 -8.81 5.56
CA GLY A 114 13.56 -9.01 5.77
C GLY A 114 14.30 -9.56 4.55
N SER A 115 15.44 -10.19 4.80
CA SER A 115 16.35 -10.69 3.77
C SER A 115 16.61 -12.18 3.91
N TYR A 116 16.80 -12.88 2.78
CA TYR A 116 17.20 -14.29 2.79
C TYR A 116 18.60 -14.53 3.36
N HIS A 117 19.50 -13.53 3.33
CA HIS A 117 20.89 -13.70 3.74
C HIS A 117 21.60 -14.90 3.07
N ASN A 118 21.29 -15.17 1.81
CA ASN A 118 21.77 -16.32 1.04
C ASN A 118 21.38 -17.70 1.66
N GLN A 119 20.37 -17.75 2.51
CA GLN A 119 19.82 -18.99 3.04
C GLN A 119 18.74 -19.55 2.09
N PRO A 120 18.45 -20.86 2.14
CA PRO A 120 17.37 -21.46 1.34
C PRO A 120 16.02 -20.79 1.66
N PRO A 121 15.25 -20.36 0.65
CA PRO A 121 13.98 -19.68 0.84
C PRO A 121 13.00 -20.40 1.78
N GLU A 122 12.91 -21.73 1.66
CA GLU A 122 12.02 -22.56 2.46
C GLU A 122 12.35 -22.48 3.96
N GLN A 123 13.65 -22.46 4.32
CA GLN A 123 14.07 -22.34 5.71
C GLN A 123 13.78 -20.96 6.28
N VAL A 124 13.93 -19.92 5.43
CA VAL A 124 13.64 -18.54 5.82
C VAL A 124 12.14 -18.33 5.96
N TYR A 125 11.34 -18.92 5.08
CA TYR A 125 9.89 -18.90 5.14
C TYR A 125 9.38 -19.49 6.48
N GLU A 126 9.81 -20.69 6.85
CA GLU A 126 9.39 -21.33 8.11
C GLU A 126 9.77 -20.48 9.34
N ARG A 127 10.97 -19.88 9.34
CA ARG A 127 11.40 -18.99 10.42
C ARG A 127 10.54 -17.72 10.51
N MET A 128 10.23 -17.11 9.37
CA MET A 128 9.36 -15.94 9.31
C MET A 128 7.94 -16.29 9.79
N LYS A 129 7.41 -17.42 9.38
CA LYS A 129 6.12 -17.94 9.84
C LYS A 129 6.08 -18.14 11.35
N GLU A 130 7.07 -18.82 11.92
CA GLU A 130 7.19 -19.00 13.38
C GLU A 130 7.18 -17.64 14.10
N LYS A 131 7.95 -16.67 13.61
CA LYS A 131 8.01 -15.34 14.18
C LYS A 131 6.71 -14.56 14.10
N LEU A 132 6.02 -14.64 12.96
CA LEU A 132 4.72 -14.00 12.81
C LEU A 132 3.66 -14.63 13.71
N LEU A 133 3.68 -15.96 13.89
CA LEU A 133 2.81 -16.64 14.84
C LEU A 133 3.06 -16.20 16.29
N GLU A 134 4.32 -16.07 16.71
CA GLU A 134 4.69 -15.55 18.04
C GLU A 134 4.17 -14.11 18.23
N ILE A 135 4.44 -13.22 17.26
CA ILE A 135 4.02 -11.82 17.33
C ILE A 135 2.50 -11.71 17.32
N ARG A 136 1.81 -12.50 16.46
CA ARG A 136 0.34 -12.51 16.43
C ARG A 136 -0.24 -12.98 17.76
N GLY A 137 0.30 -14.06 18.34
CA GLY A 137 -0.12 -14.56 19.65
C GLY A 137 -0.01 -13.51 20.76
N ILE A 138 1.09 -12.74 20.80
CA ILE A 138 1.25 -11.63 21.75
C ILE A 138 0.18 -10.55 21.55
N LEU A 139 -0.06 -10.15 20.29
CA LEU A 139 -1.07 -9.12 19.97
C LEU A 139 -2.48 -9.59 20.30
N ASP A 140 -2.79 -10.86 20.09
CA ASP A 140 -4.08 -11.46 20.42
C ASP A 140 -4.33 -11.50 21.94
N GLU A 141 -3.30 -11.87 22.73
CA GLU A 141 -3.36 -11.84 24.20
C GLU A 141 -3.56 -10.41 24.74
N GLU A 142 -3.02 -9.41 24.05
CA GLU A 142 -3.19 -8.00 24.38
C GLU A 142 -4.53 -7.40 23.86
N GLY A 143 -5.32 -8.15 23.09
CA GLY A 143 -6.56 -7.68 22.48
C GLY A 143 -6.34 -6.64 21.38
N ILE A 144 -5.19 -6.67 20.70
CA ILE A 144 -4.82 -5.74 19.64
C ILE A 144 -5.23 -6.32 18.29
N ASP A 145 -6.32 -5.78 17.75
CA ASP A 145 -6.93 -6.19 16.49
C ASP A 145 -6.37 -5.38 15.32
N VAL A 146 -5.19 -5.75 14.83
CA VAL A 146 -4.55 -5.21 13.62
C VAL A 146 -4.23 -6.32 12.63
N ILE A 147 -4.10 -5.94 11.37
CA ILE A 147 -3.60 -6.81 10.30
C ILE A 147 -2.10 -6.51 10.13
N LEU A 148 -1.28 -7.53 10.27
CA LEU A 148 0.14 -7.46 9.94
C LEU A 148 0.29 -7.60 8.42
N ARG A 149 0.91 -6.60 7.79
CA ARG A 149 1.04 -6.50 6.33
C ARG A 149 2.50 -6.63 5.89
N PRO A 150 3.06 -7.85 5.83
CA PRO A 150 4.35 -8.02 5.16
C PRO A 150 4.23 -7.55 3.71
N GLU A 151 5.20 -6.78 3.25
CA GLU A 151 5.20 -6.14 1.94
C GLU A 151 5.90 -6.99 0.90
N THR A 152 5.36 -7.02 -0.33
CA THR A 152 6.07 -7.59 -1.47
C THR A 152 7.30 -6.74 -1.81
N MET A 153 8.48 -7.39 -1.96
CA MET A 153 9.76 -6.70 -2.06
C MET A 153 10.35 -6.76 -3.47
N GLY A 154 10.89 -5.63 -3.93
CA GLY A 154 11.42 -5.49 -5.29
C GLY A 154 12.83 -6.06 -5.51
N LYS A 155 13.55 -6.48 -4.47
CA LYS A 155 14.88 -7.11 -4.59
C LYS A 155 14.81 -8.61 -4.43
N PRO A 156 15.37 -9.43 -5.36
CA PRO A 156 15.41 -10.88 -5.21
C PRO A 156 16.10 -11.39 -3.93
N ALA A 157 16.98 -10.58 -3.33
CA ALA A 157 17.65 -10.90 -2.08
C ALA A 157 16.77 -10.72 -0.83
N MET A 158 15.60 -10.08 -0.98
CA MET A 158 14.64 -9.83 0.09
C MET A 158 13.52 -10.89 0.05
N ILE A 159 13.04 -11.27 1.24
CA ILE A 159 11.82 -12.05 1.42
C ILE A 159 10.64 -11.20 0.96
N GLY A 160 9.61 -11.80 0.40
CA GLY A 160 8.41 -11.06 -0.02
C GLY A 160 8.11 -11.24 -1.49
N THR A 161 8.18 -12.47 -2.02
CA THR A 161 7.46 -12.82 -3.24
C THR A 161 5.96 -12.84 -2.96
N LEU A 162 5.15 -12.61 -3.98
CA LEU A 162 3.69 -12.68 -3.83
C LEU A 162 3.25 -14.04 -3.26
N ASP A 163 3.82 -15.15 -3.75
CA ASP A 163 3.46 -16.50 -3.31
C ASP A 163 3.77 -16.72 -1.83
N GLU A 164 4.96 -16.31 -1.37
CA GLU A 164 5.32 -16.43 0.05
C GLU A 164 4.33 -15.67 0.95
N LEU A 165 3.94 -14.46 0.56
CA LEU A 165 3.04 -13.64 1.38
C LEU A 165 1.60 -14.15 1.34
N LEU A 166 1.14 -14.66 0.20
CA LEU A 166 -0.17 -15.31 0.10
C LEU A 166 -0.24 -16.59 0.94
N GLU A 167 0.82 -17.39 0.93
CA GLU A 167 0.87 -18.62 1.75
C GLU A 167 0.88 -18.29 3.24
N LEU A 168 1.68 -17.32 3.69
CA LEU A 168 1.64 -16.82 5.07
C LEU A 168 0.24 -16.35 5.47
N SER A 169 -0.44 -15.64 4.59
CA SER A 169 -1.79 -15.13 4.84
C SER A 169 -2.84 -16.24 4.97
N ARG A 170 -2.65 -17.36 4.26
CA ARG A 170 -3.50 -18.54 4.41
C ARG A 170 -3.28 -19.28 5.73
N GLU A 171 -2.05 -19.27 6.22
CA GLU A 171 -1.65 -20.04 7.39
C GLU A 171 -1.81 -19.28 8.71
N ILE A 172 -1.79 -17.93 8.66
CA ILE A 172 -1.77 -17.08 9.86
C ILE A 172 -2.94 -16.09 9.83
N PRO A 173 -4.01 -16.31 10.59
CA PRO A 173 -5.07 -15.33 10.75
C PRO A 173 -4.54 -13.97 11.23
N GLY A 174 -5.01 -12.88 10.63
CA GLY A 174 -4.53 -11.54 10.95
C GLY A 174 -3.21 -11.13 10.26
N VAL A 175 -2.72 -11.95 9.32
CA VAL A 175 -1.64 -11.61 8.40
C VAL A 175 -2.21 -11.59 6.98
N LEU A 176 -2.07 -10.45 6.28
CA LEU A 176 -2.43 -10.30 4.87
C LEU A 176 -1.32 -9.51 4.16
N PRO A 177 -1.12 -9.67 2.84
CA PRO A 177 -0.03 -8.98 2.17
C PRO A 177 -0.30 -7.46 2.06
N CYS A 178 0.76 -6.66 2.08
CA CYS A 178 0.80 -5.39 1.38
C CYS A 178 1.38 -5.65 0.00
N ILE A 179 0.62 -5.36 -1.06
CA ILE A 179 1.07 -5.60 -2.43
C ILE A 179 1.63 -4.30 -3.00
N ASP A 180 2.95 -4.18 -3.07
CA ASP A 180 3.59 -3.10 -3.82
C ASP A 180 3.77 -3.54 -5.28
N PHE A 181 3.04 -2.90 -6.17
CA PHE A 181 3.05 -3.21 -7.60
C PHE A 181 4.33 -2.75 -8.29
N ALA A 182 4.96 -1.69 -7.81
CA ALA A 182 6.26 -1.26 -8.30
C ALA A 182 7.35 -2.29 -7.95
N HIS A 183 7.31 -2.82 -6.72
CA HIS A 183 8.22 -3.89 -6.29
C HIS A 183 7.99 -5.18 -7.06
N LEU A 184 6.75 -5.61 -7.30
CA LEU A 184 6.47 -6.79 -8.13
C LEU A 184 7.06 -6.63 -9.53
N HIS A 185 6.85 -5.46 -10.16
CA HIS A 185 7.43 -5.17 -11.47
C HIS A 185 8.96 -5.16 -11.43
N ALA A 186 9.57 -4.47 -10.47
CA ALA A 186 11.02 -4.35 -10.36
C ALA A 186 11.74 -5.68 -10.08
N ARG A 187 11.09 -6.60 -9.35
CA ARG A 187 11.71 -7.86 -8.94
C ARG A 187 12.02 -8.76 -10.09
N GLU A 188 11.13 -8.88 -11.06
CA GLU A 188 11.21 -9.81 -12.17
C GLU A 188 11.08 -9.13 -13.55
N GLY A 189 10.66 -7.86 -13.58
CA GLY A 189 10.41 -7.13 -14.82
C GLY A 189 9.21 -7.66 -15.61
N LEU A 190 8.27 -8.37 -14.96
CA LEU A 190 7.22 -9.14 -15.61
C LEU A 190 5.78 -8.72 -15.20
N VAL A 191 5.59 -7.76 -14.30
CA VAL A 191 4.26 -7.36 -13.84
C VAL A 191 3.99 -5.92 -14.28
N ASN A 192 3.62 -5.73 -15.55
CA ASN A 192 3.42 -4.40 -16.13
C ASN A 192 2.41 -4.35 -17.29
N SER A 193 1.52 -5.33 -17.39
CA SER A 193 0.40 -5.33 -18.33
C SER A 193 -0.89 -5.72 -17.64
N TYR A 194 -2.04 -5.42 -18.27
CA TYR A 194 -3.34 -5.79 -17.73
C TYR A 194 -3.44 -7.27 -17.34
N ASP A 195 -3.00 -8.17 -18.23
CA ASP A 195 -3.09 -9.62 -17.98
C ASP A 195 -2.23 -10.06 -16.79
N GLU A 196 -1.07 -9.45 -16.61
CA GLU A 196 -0.15 -9.71 -15.49
C GLU A 196 -0.71 -9.15 -14.17
N PHE A 197 -1.31 -7.94 -14.18
CA PHE A 197 -2.02 -7.41 -13.01
C PHE A 197 -3.26 -8.24 -12.67
N ALA A 198 -4.03 -8.65 -13.67
CA ALA A 198 -5.16 -9.55 -13.50
C ALA A 198 -4.75 -10.90 -12.91
N ASP A 199 -3.55 -11.41 -13.26
CA ASP A 199 -3.00 -12.63 -12.68
C ASP A 199 -2.70 -12.46 -11.19
N VAL A 200 -2.13 -11.32 -10.78
CA VAL A 200 -1.94 -11.01 -9.35
C VAL A 200 -3.28 -11.11 -8.60
N PHE A 201 -4.35 -10.49 -9.11
CA PHE A 201 -5.65 -10.53 -8.45
C PHE A 201 -6.28 -11.93 -8.44
N ARG A 202 -6.14 -12.71 -9.54
CA ARG A 202 -6.57 -14.13 -9.55
C ARG A 202 -5.85 -14.95 -8.48
N ARG A 203 -4.55 -14.75 -8.30
CA ARG A 203 -3.75 -15.44 -7.27
C ARG A 203 -4.18 -15.03 -5.86
N VAL A 204 -4.43 -13.75 -5.63
CA VAL A 204 -4.97 -13.25 -4.35
C VAL A 204 -6.33 -13.90 -4.06
N GLU A 205 -7.25 -13.89 -5.03
CA GLU A 205 -8.57 -14.49 -4.86
C GLU A 205 -8.52 -16.01 -4.68
N ALA A 206 -7.65 -16.70 -5.40
CA ALA A 206 -7.45 -18.14 -5.25
C ALA A 206 -6.90 -18.53 -3.86
N ALA A 207 -6.00 -17.71 -3.30
CA ALA A 207 -5.39 -17.96 -2.02
C ALA A 207 -6.26 -17.53 -0.83
N LEU A 208 -6.91 -16.36 -0.91
CA LEU A 208 -7.55 -15.70 0.22
C LEU A 208 -9.07 -15.55 0.04
N GLY A 209 -9.60 -15.97 -1.10
CA GLY A 209 -11.00 -15.78 -1.47
C GLY A 209 -11.33 -14.31 -1.73
N ARG A 210 -12.61 -14.03 -1.92
CA ARG A 210 -13.12 -12.68 -2.15
C ARG A 210 -12.68 -11.66 -1.06
N PRO A 211 -12.66 -12.01 0.24
CA PRO A 211 -12.18 -11.09 1.28
C PRO A 211 -10.75 -10.55 1.04
N GLY A 212 -9.88 -11.30 0.39
CA GLY A 212 -8.52 -10.85 0.05
C GLY A 212 -8.52 -9.66 -0.90
N LEU A 213 -9.45 -9.63 -1.86
CA LEU A 213 -9.63 -8.51 -2.78
C LEU A 213 -10.42 -7.34 -2.16
N GLU A 214 -11.32 -7.62 -1.21
CA GLU A 214 -12.15 -6.60 -0.55
C GLU A 214 -11.42 -5.84 0.56
N THR A 215 -10.27 -6.35 1.01
CA THR A 215 -9.44 -5.73 2.05
C THR A 215 -8.02 -5.50 1.57
N LEU A 216 -7.84 -5.27 0.27
CA LEU A 216 -6.51 -5.05 -0.31
C LEU A 216 -5.84 -3.82 0.32
N HIS A 217 -4.56 -3.95 0.65
CA HIS A 217 -3.68 -2.85 0.93
C HIS A 217 -2.54 -2.88 -0.07
N ALA A 218 -2.39 -1.83 -0.86
CA ALA A 218 -1.41 -1.77 -1.93
C ALA A 218 -0.55 -0.52 -1.85
N HIS A 219 0.72 -0.67 -2.23
CA HIS A 219 1.60 0.45 -2.55
C HIS A 219 1.71 0.61 -4.06
N LEU A 220 1.89 1.86 -4.48
CA LEU A 220 2.00 2.25 -5.87
C LEU A 220 2.98 3.41 -6.04
N SER A 221 3.89 3.27 -6.98
CA SER A 221 4.78 4.35 -7.43
C SER A 221 5.38 3.98 -8.79
N GLY A 222 6.07 4.90 -9.44
CA GLY A 222 7.07 4.55 -10.43
C GLY A 222 8.28 3.89 -9.80
N ILE A 223 9.09 3.18 -10.58
CA ILE A 223 10.27 2.46 -10.08
C ILE A 223 11.42 2.47 -11.09
N ASP A 224 12.64 2.75 -10.61
CA ASP A 224 13.89 2.41 -11.32
C ASP A 224 14.38 1.05 -10.84
N TYR A 225 14.71 0.19 -11.77
CA TYR A 225 15.13 -1.19 -11.49
C TYR A 225 16.22 -1.67 -12.44
N GLY A 226 16.75 -2.84 -12.18
CA GLY A 226 17.78 -3.46 -13.01
C GLY A 226 17.93 -4.94 -12.66
N PRO A 227 19.01 -5.61 -13.12
CA PRO A 227 19.19 -7.06 -12.94
C PRO A 227 19.20 -7.56 -11.49
N ARG A 228 19.29 -6.66 -10.51
CA ARG A 228 19.22 -6.96 -9.06
C ARG A 228 17.93 -6.49 -8.41
N GLY A 229 16.91 -6.18 -9.23
CA GLY A 229 15.62 -5.66 -8.79
C GLY A 229 15.63 -4.14 -8.59
N GLU A 230 14.81 -3.68 -7.69
CA GLU A 230 14.55 -2.28 -7.39
C GLU A 230 15.82 -1.49 -7.05
N ARG A 231 15.84 -0.22 -7.46
CA ARG A 231 16.86 0.78 -7.09
C ARG A 231 16.25 1.92 -6.29
N ASN A 232 15.29 2.64 -6.89
CA ASN A 232 14.61 3.78 -6.27
C ASN A 232 13.18 3.88 -6.79
N HIS A 233 12.29 4.37 -5.93
CA HIS A 233 10.99 4.84 -6.39
C HIS A 233 11.14 6.08 -7.26
N LEU A 234 10.25 6.22 -8.26
CA LEU A 234 10.16 7.33 -9.18
C LEU A 234 8.75 7.92 -9.16
N PRO A 235 8.56 9.15 -9.66
CA PRO A 235 7.24 9.62 -10.03
C PRO A 235 6.65 8.76 -11.16
N LEU A 236 5.32 8.64 -11.22
CA LEU A 236 4.64 7.84 -12.25
C LEU A 236 4.99 8.26 -13.68
N ASN A 237 5.18 9.55 -13.92
CA ASN A 237 5.51 10.08 -15.25
C ASN A 237 6.98 9.89 -15.66
N GLU A 238 7.85 9.44 -14.77
CA GLU A 238 9.26 9.14 -15.03
C GLU A 238 9.54 7.63 -15.10
N ALA A 239 8.51 6.80 -14.97
CA ALA A 239 8.61 5.34 -14.91
C ALA A 239 7.80 4.68 -16.04
N ASP A 240 8.05 3.40 -16.25
CA ASP A 240 7.38 2.59 -17.25
C ASP A 240 6.13 1.86 -16.74
N LEU A 241 5.77 1.97 -15.45
CA LEU A 241 4.64 1.30 -14.85
C LEU A 241 3.31 1.67 -15.53
N GLN A 242 2.63 0.66 -16.10
CA GLN A 242 1.34 0.82 -16.79
C GLN A 242 0.18 0.92 -15.78
N TYR A 243 0.22 1.97 -14.94
CA TYR A 243 -0.74 2.15 -13.85
C TYR A 243 -2.20 2.23 -14.31
N ARG A 244 -2.49 2.66 -15.54
CA ARG A 244 -3.85 2.69 -16.10
C ARG A 244 -4.41 1.27 -16.26
N GLU A 245 -3.60 0.34 -16.75
CA GLU A 245 -3.95 -1.06 -16.91
C GLU A 245 -4.15 -1.73 -15.54
N LEU A 246 -3.31 -1.38 -14.56
CA LEU A 246 -3.48 -1.82 -13.18
C LEU A 246 -4.82 -1.35 -12.59
N LEU A 247 -5.14 -0.05 -12.74
CA LEU A 247 -6.40 0.50 -12.24
C LEU A 247 -7.62 -0.12 -12.94
N GLN A 248 -7.52 -0.41 -14.24
CA GLN A 248 -8.57 -1.14 -14.96
C GLN A 248 -8.75 -2.56 -14.40
N ALA A 249 -7.67 -3.29 -14.17
CA ALA A 249 -7.73 -4.61 -13.54
C ALA A 249 -8.33 -4.54 -12.13
N MET A 250 -7.99 -3.53 -11.32
CA MET A 250 -8.62 -3.32 -10.00
C MET A 250 -10.14 -3.14 -10.10
N ILE A 251 -10.63 -2.43 -11.14
CA ILE A 251 -12.06 -2.24 -11.38
C ILE A 251 -12.71 -3.56 -11.77
N ASP A 252 -12.15 -4.27 -12.73
CA ASP A 252 -12.73 -5.49 -13.28
C ASP A 252 -12.81 -6.64 -12.26
N PHE A 253 -11.87 -6.64 -11.30
CA PHE A 253 -11.88 -7.58 -10.18
C PHE A 253 -12.65 -7.08 -8.94
N ASP A 254 -13.34 -5.92 -9.04
CA ASP A 254 -14.04 -5.26 -7.92
C ASP A 254 -13.18 -5.21 -6.65
N VAL A 255 -11.92 -4.76 -6.82
CA VAL A 255 -10.97 -4.62 -5.72
C VAL A 255 -11.42 -3.49 -4.79
N ARG A 256 -11.31 -3.71 -3.48
CA ARG A 256 -11.61 -2.73 -2.43
C ARG A 256 -10.47 -2.63 -1.42
N GLY A 257 -10.36 -1.48 -0.77
CA GLY A 257 -9.33 -1.29 0.23
C GLY A 257 -8.62 0.06 0.13
N SER A 258 -7.30 0.05 0.21
CA SER A 258 -6.49 1.27 0.17
C SER A 258 -5.27 1.13 -0.74
N VAL A 259 -4.93 2.24 -1.40
CA VAL A 259 -3.71 2.41 -2.20
C VAL A 259 -2.95 3.59 -1.61
N ALA A 260 -1.75 3.34 -1.09
CA ALA A 260 -0.84 4.37 -0.60
C ALA A 260 0.31 4.58 -1.61
N VAL A 261 0.60 5.84 -1.92
CA VAL A 261 1.60 6.19 -2.94
C VAL A 261 2.95 6.45 -2.30
N GLU A 262 3.97 5.70 -2.77
CA GLU A 262 5.37 5.79 -2.32
C GLU A 262 6.29 6.58 -3.26
N ALA A 263 5.74 7.36 -4.16
CA ALA A 263 6.56 8.24 -5.00
C ALA A 263 7.40 9.20 -4.16
N PRO A 264 8.62 9.55 -4.60
CA PRO A 264 9.48 10.45 -3.85
C PRO A 264 8.86 11.85 -3.69
N ILE A 265 9.18 12.52 -2.59
CA ILE A 265 8.80 13.92 -2.39
C ILE A 265 9.56 14.77 -3.44
N PRO A 266 8.87 15.70 -4.16
CA PRO A 266 7.53 16.24 -3.86
C PRO A 266 6.36 15.59 -4.63
N PHE A 267 6.53 14.46 -5.29
CA PHE A 267 5.61 13.94 -6.30
C PHE A 267 4.46 13.09 -5.74
N HIS A 268 4.62 12.48 -4.55
CA HIS A 268 3.65 11.51 -4.00
C HIS A 268 2.20 12.01 -3.90
N VAL A 269 1.99 13.31 -3.65
CA VAL A 269 0.65 13.92 -3.64
C VAL A 269 0.07 14.01 -5.05
N ALA A 270 0.87 14.50 -6.00
CA ALA A 270 0.42 14.64 -7.39
C ALA A 270 0.09 13.27 -7.99
N ASP A 271 0.92 12.26 -7.72
CA ASP A 271 0.70 10.90 -8.19
C ASP A 271 -0.55 10.28 -7.54
N ALA A 272 -0.78 10.48 -6.24
CA ALA A 272 -1.99 9.99 -5.56
C ALA A 272 -3.27 10.61 -6.16
N LEU A 273 -3.26 11.90 -6.46
CA LEU A 273 -4.38 12.59 -7.11
C LEU A 273 -4.58 12.10 -8.55
N THR A 274 -3.50 11.87 -9.29
CA THR A 274 -3.52 11.32 -10.65
C THR A 274 -4.14 9.93 -10.67
N LEU A 275 -3.71 9.04 -9.78
CA LEU A 275 -4.26 7.68 -9.66
C LEU A 275 -5.74 7.71 -9.30
N GLN A 276 -6.13 8.51 -8.31
CA GLN A 276 -7.53 8.65 -7.92
C GLN A 276 -8.41 9.17 -9.05
N ALA A 277 -7.97 10.23 -9.74
CA ALA A 277 -8.69 10.80 -10.87
C ALA A 277 -8.82 9.80 -12.02
N THR A 278 -7.74 9.10 -12.36
CA THR A 278 -7.73 8.07 -13.41
C THR A 278 -8.66 6.91 -13.04
N TYR A 279 -8.60 6.41 -11.81
CA TYR A 279 -9.49 5.35 -11.33
C TYR A 279 -10.97 5.72 -11.47
N ARG A 280 -11.36 6.92 -11.03
CA ARG A 280 -12.74 7.41 -11.13
C ARG A 280 -13.19 7.51 -12.59
N ARG A 281 -12.33 8.03 -13.45
CA ARG A 281 -12.62 8.17 -14.89
C ARG A 281 -12.83 6.83 -15.56
N LEU A 282 -11.96 5.85 -15.32
CA LEU A 282 -12.10 4.48 -15.83
C LEU A 282 -13.37 3.80 -15.31
N ARG A 283 -13.61 3.88 -14.01
CA ARG A 283 -14.80 3.28 -13.37
C ARG A 283 -16.11 3.85 -13.93
N ASP A 284 -16.15 5.16 -14.15
CA ASP A 284 -17.35 5.86 -14.61
C ASP A 284 -17.46 5.89 -16.15
N ASN A 285 -16.55 5.19 -16.87
CA ASN A 285 -16.44 5.15 -18.33
C ASN A 285 -16.42 6.55 -18.98
N MET A 286 -15.73 7.49 -18.34
CA MET A 286 -15.57 8.85 -18.87
C MET A 286 -14.42 8.87 -19.90
N PRO A 287 -14.56 9.58 -21.02
CA PRO A 287 -13.48 9.72 -22.00
C PRO A 287 -12.23 10.37 -21.39
N ASP A 288 -11.05 10.04 -21.91
CA ASP A 288 -9.84 10.76 -21.59
C ASP A 288 -9.93 12.23 -22.05
N GLU A 289 -9.20 13.12 -21.42
CA GLU A 289 -9.22 14.55 -21.81
C GLU A 289 -8.80 14.74 -23.27
N SER A 290 -7.82 13.93 -23.74
CA SER A 290 -7.43 13.89 -25.16
C SER A 290 -8.55 13.40 -26.09
N ASP A 291 -9.38 12.46 -25.61
CA ASP A 291 -10.51 11.94 -26.38
C ASP A 291 -11.69 12.90 -26.33
N ALA A 292 -11.88 13.62 -25.22
CA ALA A 292 -12.89 14.66 -25.09
C ALA A 292 -12.61 15.84 -26.03
N GLU A 293 -11.37 16.31 -26.11
CA GLU A 293 -10.95 17.35 -27.06
C GLU A 293 -11.12 16.87 -28.52
N ALA A 294 -10.81 15.59 -28.82
CA ALA A 294 -11.00 15.02 -30.14
C ALA A 294 -12.51 14.87 -30.49
N LEU A 295 -13.36 14.52 -29.52
CA LEU A 295 -14.82 14.46 -29.72
C LEU A 295 -15.41 15.85 -29.94
N GLU A 296 -15.03 16.85 -29.12
CA GLU A 296 -15.46 18.24 -29.33
C GLU A 296 -15.01 18.79 -30.67
N ALA A 297 -13.78 18.48 -31.11
CA ALA A 297 -13.27 18.86 -32.42
C ALA A 297 -14.05 18.16 -33.56
N ALA A 298 -14.42 16.90 -33.39
CA ALA A 298 -15.21 16.14 -34.37
C ALA A 298 -16.67 16.64 -34.45
N GLU A 299 -17.29 16.97 -33.32
CA GLU A 299 -18.63 17.56 -33.25
C GLU A 299 -18.66 18.98 -33.87
N ALA A 300 -17.63 19.80 -33.59
CA ALA A 300 -17.49 21.10 -34.20
C ALA A 300 -17.31 21.03 -35.73
N ALA A 301 -16.55 20.05 -36.24
CA ALA A 301 -16.35 19.81 -37.65
C ALA A 301 -17.61 19.29 -38.35
N SER A 302 -18.48 18.52 -37.66
CA SER A 302 -19.71 18.01 -38.19
C SER A 302 -20.87 19.02 -38.17
N GLY A 303 -20.77 20.07 -37.36
CA GLY A 303 -21.77 21.15 -37.25
C GLY A 303 -21.65 22.25 -38.29
N GLU A 304 -20.55 22.29 -39.07
CA GLU A 304 -20.35 23.28 -40.15
C GLU A 304 -20.89 22.86 -41.53
N GLU A 305 -21.44 21.64 -41.68
CA GLU A 305 -22.04 21.11 -42.92
C GLU A 305 -23.58 21.10 -42.94
N ALA A 306 -24.28 21.90 -42.15
CA ALA A 306 -25.74 21.95 -42.12
C ALA A 306 -26.29 23.32 -42.55
#